data_155b2e79ab4c21d4315487116b9ab809
#
_entry.id   155b2e79ab4c21d4315487116b9ab809
#
_cell.length_a   1.000
_cell.length_b   1.000
_cell.length_c   1.000
_cell.angle_alpha   90.00
_cell.angle_beta   90.00
_cell.angle_gamma   90.00
#
_symmetry.space_group_name_H-M   'P 1'
#
loop_
_entity.id
_entity.type
_entity.pdbx_description
1 polymer ?
#
loop_
_entity_poly.entity_id
_entity_poly.type
_entity_poly.pdbx_seq_one_letter_code
_entity_poly.pdbx_strand_id
1 'polypeptide(L)'
;MSKISKIILICVLTFSHSYASEIIHIKHQDGDIAYTVRQAIENAKDKDIELVFEKGTYTFLTKYALSKYLYVTNHGNGFKKIIFNFNGFNSVVVNGNGSQFIFRGQTAPFVFEGCKKIEVKNVTLDWDIPFSFQGDVVAVNKKEHWYELKPYTKGFSWKLVRKRIEFPGINNFNFSNLGSSLPHNKKTKAVDYGAWDRSLKSNFVEEKANGVLRFYQYDLKKFPRVGSVLQSKGDKKNNRYAPAFLVRNSKDIVFDNVVIHHALGMGFLFERSENIKILNSGVYIREGSDRVMSIVADATHFANCKGDILIENCRFEGMYDDGTNVHGTYVEVDKIIDSKTVRVALKHNQQYGFEFAEEGDEVWFIKAPSPTRKETNTVTKVKVINDHYTDLTFKNDIATDLKSGDVLENKTWNPSFTMRGNTIRDHRARNIIIKTPKKIVIENNNLSSMMSSIMLRGETFYWFESGNVEEVIIKNNHFKDCAYSGSEHAVLKVSPRLGAAFSSTDLYDRNIVFENNTIETFDSRIVWADRVDGLVIKNNTIKQTHTFKPLYPNAFMFDLINCSNVKITNNTYKGTVTKGVQADATSKKTLLVKKNKGFKN
;
A
#
# COMPACT_ATOMS: atom_id res chain seq x y z
N MET A 1 -52.72 -28.14 -49.57
CA MET A 1 -51.85 -29.08 -48.83
C MET A 1 -50.70 -28.29 -48.14
N SER A 2 -50.91 -27.92 -46.90
CA SER A 2 -49.92 -27.13 -46.12
C SER A 2 -49.08 -28.09 -45.30
N LYS A 3 -47.76 -28.01 -45.48
CA LYS A 3 -46.77 -28.73 -44.67
C LYS A 3 -46.48 -27.93 -43.38
N ILE A 4 -46.91 -28.45 -42.26
CA ILE A 4 -46.59 -27.95 -40.94
C ILE A 4 -45.22 -28.56 -40.53
N SER A 5 -44.17 -27.77 -40.50
CA SER A 5 -42.88 -28.17 -39.90
C SER A 5 -42.95 -28.05 -38.40
N LYS A 6 -42.85 -29.17 -37.72
CA LYS A 6 -42.68 -29.20 -36.24
C LYS A 6 -41.23 -28.87 -35.89
N ILE A 7 -41.03 -27.71 -35.26
CA ILE A 7 -39.77 -27.36 -34.61
C ILE A 7 -39.77 -28.03 -33.23
N ILE A 8 -38.88 -28.99 -33.01
CA ILE A 8 -38.62 -29.59 -31.71
C ILE A 8 -37.61 -28.66 -30.99
N LEU A 9 -38.07 -27.95 -29.99
CA LEU A 9 -37.22 -27.13 -29.10
C LEU A 9 -36.60 -28.09 -28.06
N ILE A 10 -35.33 -28.44 -28.25
CA ILE A 10 -34.58 -29.19 -27.25
C ILE A 10 -34.09 -28.19 -26.19
N CYS A 11 -34.80 -28.12 -25.05
CA CYS A 11 -34.30 -27.46 -23.85
C CYS A 11 -33.14 -28.28 -23.25
N VAL A 12 -31.92 -27.87 -23.49
CA VAL A 12 -30.75 -28.36 -22.74
C VAL A 12 -30.82 -27.74 -21.35
N LEU A 13 -31.37 -28.48 -20.39
CA LEU A 13 -31.25 -28.17 -18.97
C LEU A 13 -29.79 -28.40 -18.56
N THR A 14 -28.99 -27.34 -18.54
CA THR A 14 -27.69 -27.35 -17.85
C THR A 14 -27.97 -27.40 -16.35
N PHE A 15 -27.91 -28.57 -15.75
CA PHE A 15 -27.82 -28.69 -14.30
C PHE A 15 -26.50 -28.12 -13.88
N SER A 16 -26.48 -26.87 -13.40
CA SER A 16 -25.40 -26.34 -12.59
C SER A 16 -25.43 -27.10 -11.26
N HIS A 17 -24.60 -28.11 -11.11
CA HIS A 17 -24.36 -28.74 -9.82
C HIS A 17 -23.66 -27.68 -8.96
N SER A 18 -24.41 -27.00 -8.10
CA SER A 18 -23.82 -26.30 -6.98
C SER A 18 -23.35 -27.36 -5.98
N TYR A 19 -22.08 -27.74 -6.05
CA TYR A 19 -21.49 -28.51 -4.97
C TYR A 19 -21.61 -27.70 -3.70
N ALA A 20 -22.23 -28.23 -2.66
CA ALA A 20 -22.24 -27.63 -1.34
C ALA A 20 -20.78 -27.61 -0.82
N SER A 21 -20.30 -26.48 -0.35
CA SER A 21 -18.98 -26.39 0.25
C SER A 21 -18.85 -27.34 1.42
N GLU A 22 -17.71 -28.02 1.58
CA GLU A 22 -17.39 -28.78 2.78
C GLU A 22 -17.27 -27.81 3.97
N ILE A 23 -18.22 -27.90 4.92
CA ILE A 23 -18.22 -27.03 6.11
C ILE A 23 -17.39 -27.70 7.22
N ILE A 24 -16.33 -27.02 7.63
CA ILE A 24 -15.43 -27.49 8.68
C ILE A 24 -15.58 -26.57 9.90
N HIS A 25 -16.16 -27.09 10.97
CA HIS A 25 -16.33 -26.38 12.22
C HIS A 25 -15.07 -26.45 13.08
N ILE A 26 -14.51 -25.28 13.39
CA ILE A 26 -13.34 -25.13 14.29
C ILE A 26 -13.84 -24.77 15.68
N LYS A 27 -13.84 -25.75 16.58
CA LYS A 27 -14.24 -25.54 17.98
C LYS A 27 -13.21 -24.71 18.73
N HIS A 28 -13.68 -23.91 19.68
CA HIS A 28 -12.80 -23.18 20.58
C HIS A 28 -12.03 -24.15 21.50
N GLN A 29 -10.74 -23.93 21.62
CA GLN A 29 -9.87 -24.66 22.55
C GLN A 29 -8.79 -23.75 23.08
N ASP A 30 -8.31 -24.00 24.29
CA ASP A 30 -7.19 -23.28 24.88
C ASP A 30 -5.86 -23.66 24.22
N GLY A 31 -4.93 -22.72 24.18
CA GLY A 31 -3.58 -22.92 23.68
C GLY A 31 -3.43 -22.73 22.17
N ASP A 32 -2.43 -23.39 21.59
CA ASP A 32 -2.07 -23.26 20.17
C ASP A 32 -2.98 -24.10 19.28
N ILE A 33 -3.70 -23.43 18.39
CA ILE A 33 -4.62 -24.08 17.43
C ILE A 33 -4.03 -24.20 16.01
N ALA A 34 -2.79 -23.75 15.78
CA ALA A 34 -2.18 -23.74 14.44
C ALA A 34 -2.16 -25.13 13.80
N TYR A 35 -1.91 -26.19 14.57
CA TYR A 35 -1.94 -27.57 14.05
C TYR A 35 -3.34 -27.99 13.64
N THR A 36 -4.35 -27.74 14.47
CA THR A 36 -5.76 -28.10 14.20
C THR A 36 -6.25 -27.46 12.90
N VAL A 37 -6.00 -26.16 12.73
CA VAL A 37 -6.38 -25.43 11.51
C VAL A 37 -5.63 -25.94 10.30
N ARG A 38 -4.34 -26.17 10.42
CA ARG A 38 -3.52 -26.72 9.33
C ARG A 38 -4.07 -28.09 8.88
N GLN A 39 -4.36 -29.00 9.83
CA GLN A 39 -4.93 -30.32 9.52
C GLN A 39 -6.32 -30.21 8.89
N ALA A 40 -7.14 -29.27 9.35
CA ALA A 40 -8.45 -29.03 8.75
C ALA A 40 -8.35 -28.64 7.27
N ILE A 41 -7.39 -27.81 6.91
CA ILE A 41 -7.15 -27.39 5.51
C ILE A 41 -6.51 -28.51 4.69
N GLU A 42 -5.49 -29.20 5.23
CA GLU A 42 -4.76 -30.27 4.52
C GLU A 42 -5.62 -31.52 4.27
N ASN A 43 -6.54 -31.84 5.18
CA ASN A 43 -7.42 -33.00 5.11
C ASN A 43 -8.78 -32.71 4.44
N ALA A 44 -9.01 -31.46 3.98
CA ALA A 44 -10.24 -31.12 3.25
C ALA A 44 -10.41 -32.03 2.02
N LYS A 45 -11.58 -32.64 1.91
CA LYS A 45 -11.90 -33.58 0.85
C LYS A 45 -12.31 -32.90 -0.45
N ASP A 46 -12.76 -31.64 -0.33
CA ASP A 46 -13.23 -30.83 -1.45
C ASP A 46 -12.27 -29.64 -1.69
N LYS A 47 -12.38 -29.02 -2.85
CA LYS A 47 -11.77 -27.75 -3.22
C LYS A 47 -12.70 -26.55 -2.97
N ASP A 48 -13.90 -26.80 -2.48
CA ASP A 48 -14.90 -25.83 -2.03
C ASP A 48 -15.11 -26.01 -0.53
N ILE A 49 -14.53 -25.13 0.30
CA ILE A 49 -14.54 -25.27 1.77
C ILE A 49 -15.02 -24.01 2.47
N GLU A 50 -15.66 -24.20 3.61
CA GLU A 50 -15.95 -23.13 4.58
C GLU A 50 -15.42 -23.52 5.96
N LEU A 51 -14.46 -22.73 6.49
CA LEU A 51 -14.01 -22.83 7.88
C LEU A 51 -14.90 -21.92 8.73
N VAL A 52 -15.67 -22.50 9.64
CA VAL A 52 -16.54 -21.78 10.58
C VAL A 52 -15.97 -21.89 11.98
N PHE A 53 -15.50 -20.78 12.54
CA PHE A 53 -14.96 -20.73 13.88
C PHE A 53 -16.08 -20.56 14.91
N GLU A 54 -16.04 -21.31 15.99
CA GLU A 54 -16.81 -21.01 17.19
C GLU A 54 -16.30 -19.66 17.75
N LYS A 55 -17.20 -18.80 18.23
CA LYS A 55 -16.81 -17.48 18.72
C LYS A 55 -15.85 -17.60 19.92
N GLY A 56 -14.64 -17.00 19.80
CA GLY A 56 -13.63 -17.08 20.85
C GLY A 56 -12.34 -16.34 20.52
N THR A 57 -11.35 -16.49 21.38
CA THR A 57 -9.99 -16.00 21.15
C THR A 57 -9.08 -17.18 20.88
N TYR A 58 -8.46 -17.21 19.71
CA TYR A 58 -7.61 -18.30 19.26
C TYR A 58 -6.14 -17.86 19.22
N THR A 59 -5.25 -18.71 19.72
CA THR A 59 -3.80 -18.47 19.71
C THR A 59 -3.11 -19.29 18.63
N PHE A 60 -2.22 -18.66 17.87
CA PHE A 60 -1.47 -19.29 16.79
C PHE A 60 0.03 -19.10 17.02
N LEU A 61 0.74 -20.22 17.22
CA LEU A 61 2.19 -20.24 17.39
C LEU A 61 2.88 -20.74 16.12
N THR A 62 4.16 -20.41 15.98
CA THR A 62 4.96 -20.81 14.81
C THR A 62 5.36 -22.28 14.79
N LYS A 63 5.19 -23.02 15.89
CA LYS A 63 5.69 -24.38 16.05
C LYS A 63 5.17 -25.35 14.99
N TYR A 64 3.89 -25.29 14.71
CA TYR A 64 3.22 -26.18 13.75
C TYR A 64 2.86 -25.51 12.41
N ALA A 65 3.34 -24.30 12.20
CA ALA A 65 3.14 -23.58 10.94
C ALA A 65 3.86 -24.29 9.78
N LEU A 66 3.24 -24.26 8.59
CA LEU A 66 3.89 -24.73 7.37
C LEU A 66 5.08 -23.82 7.04
N SER A 67 6.23 -24.39 6.74
CA SER A 67 7.39 -23.63 6.28
C SER A 67 7.53 -23.75 4.76
N LYS A 68 7.31 -22.63 4.04
CA LYS A 68 7.40 -22.58 2.57
C LYS A 68 8.26 -21.38 2.16
N TYR A 69 9.11 -21.54 1.15
CA TYR A 69 9.81 -20.41 0.53
C TYR A 69 8.82 -19.62 -0.32
N LEU A 70 8.71 -18.32 -0.06
CA LEU A 70 7.85 -17.43 -0.81
C LEU A 70 8.64 -16.24 -1.36
N TYR A 71 8.35 -15.87 -2.59
CA TYR A 71 8.60 -14.55 -3.14
C TYR A 71 7.42 -13.67 -2.75
N VAL A 72 7.69 -12.54 -2.11
CA VAL A 72 6.63 -11.63 -1.63
C VAL A 72 7.02 -10.21 -1.99
N THR A 73 6.28 -9.57 -2.88
CA THR A 73 6.59 -8.20 -3.32
C THR A 73 6.59 -7.23 -2.14
N ASN A 74 7.50 -6.26 -2.20
CA ASN A 74 7.69 -5.25 -1.16
C ASN A 74 7.97 -5.80 0.25
N HIS A 75 8.30 -7.10 0.35
CA HIS A 75 8.77 -7.79 1.55
C HIS A 75 10.08 -8.50 1.26
N GLY A 76 10.62 -9.19 2.24
CA GLY A 76 11.78 -10.05 2.03
C GLY A 76 11.37 -11.43 1.54
N ASN A 77 12.00 -11.92 0.45
CA ASN A 77 11.87 -13.30 0.01
C ASN A 77 12.50 -14.26 1.02
N GLY A 78 11.98 -15.47 1.13
CA GLY A 78 12.52 -16.47 2.04
C GLY A 78 11.48 -17.42 2.61
N PHE A 79 11.93 -18.29 3.53
CA PHE A 79 11.04 -19.21 4.23
C PHE A 79 10.10 -18.45 5.17
N LYS A 80 8.79 -18.65 4.98
CA LYS A 80 7.73 -18.09 5.81
C LYS A 80 7.04 -19.18 6.61
N LYS A 81 6.63 -18.85 7.83
CA LYS A 81 5.82 -19.70 8.70
C LYS A 81 4.36 -19.38 8.47
N ILE A 82 3.66 -20.24 7.73
CA ILE A 82 2.28 -20.03 7.27
C ILE A 82 1.32 -20.79 8.18
N ILE A 83 0.27 -20.14 8.65
CA ILE A 83 -0.79 -20.77 9.46
C ILE A 83 -1.92 -21.26 8.56
N PHE A 84 -2.55 -20.36 7.81
CA PHE A 84 -3.62 -20.67 6.87
C PHE A 84 -3.06 -20.69 5.45
N ASN A 85 -2.88 -21.89 4.88
CA ASN A 85 -2.32 -22.05 3.54
C ASN A 85 -3.35 -22.66 2.60
N PHE A 86 -3.92 -21.83 1.75
CA PHE A 86 -4.90 -22.25 0.73
C PHE A 86 -4.26 -22.21 -0.66
N ASN A 87 -4.17 -23.36 -1.31
CA ASN A 87 -3.54 -23.47 -2.63
C ASN A 87 -4.45 -24.23 -3.60
N GLY A 88 -4.84 -23.57 -4.69
CA GLY A 88 -5.62 -24.15 -5.78
C GLY A 88 -7.05 -24.55 -5.38
N PHE A 89 -7.66 -23.85 -4.43
CA PHE A 89 -9.07 -24.06 -4.07
C PHE A 89 -10.00 -23.38 -5.08
N ASN A 90 -11.15 -23.97 -5.35
CA ASN A 90 -12.20 -23.32 -6.13
C ASN A 90 -12.93 -22.27 -5.30
N SER A 91 -13.28 -22.60 -4.05
CA SER A 91 -13.91 -21.68 -3.12
C SER A 91 -13.35 -21.85 -1.71
N VAL A 92 -12.99 -20.75 -1.08
CA VAL A 92 -12.57 -20.71 0.33
C VAL A 92 -13.37 -19.66 1.05
N VAL A 93 -14.11 -20.07 2.08
CA VAL A 93 -14.75 -19.16 3.01
C VAL A 93 -14.11 -19.33 4.39
N VAL A 94 -13.64 -18.24 4.99
CA VAL A 94 -13.17 -18.22 6.39
C VAL A 94 -14.11 -17.30 7.18
N ASN A 95 -14.97 -17.89 7.98
CA ASN A 95 -15.89 -17.17 8.85
C ASN A 95 -15.40 -17.22 10.29
N GLY A 96 -14.80 -16.11 10.75
CA GLY A 96 -14.31 -15.98 12.12
C GLY A 96 -15.42 -15.84 13.15
N ASN A 97 -16.68 -15.60 12.74
CA ASN A 97 -17.83 -15.46 13.63
C ASN A 97 -17.60 -14.46 14.79
N GLY A 98 -16.88 -13.37 14.52
CA GLY A 98 -16.52 -12.36 15.52
C GLY A 98 -15.38 -12.77 16.46
N SER A 99 -14.60 -13.77 16.08
CA SER A 99 -13.45 -14.24 16.86
C SER A 99 -12.22 -13.37 16.72
N GLN A 100 -11.31 -13.49 17.70
CA GLN A 100 -10.00 -12.88 17.71
C GLN A 100 -8.91 -13.93 17.43
N PHE A 101 -8.07 -13.67 16.43
CA PHE A 101 -6.92 -14.50 16.10
C PHE A 101 -5.65 -13.81 16.58
N ILE A 102 -5.00 -14.37 17.59
CA ILE A 102 -3.80 -13.83 18.23
C ILE A 102 -2.59 -14.65 17.78
N PHE A 103 -1.70 -14.00 17.04
CA PHE A 103 -0.47 -14.61 16.55
C PHE A 103 0.70 -14.30 17.48
N ARG A 104 1.69 -15.19 17.51
CA ARG A 104 2.92 -14.99 18.26
C ARG A 104 4.14 -15.33 17.41
N GLY A 105 5.13 -14.42 17.40
CA GLY A 105 6.33 -14.58 16.62
C GLY A 105 6.14 -14.27 15.13
N GLN A 106 7.14 -14.60 14.31
CA GLN A 106 7.11 -14.33 12.87
C GLN A 106 6.22 -15.33 12.14
N THR A 107 5.02 -14.89 11.77
CA THR A 107 4.04 -15.67 11.00
C THR A 107 3.61 -14.94 9.74
N ALA A 108 3.28 -15.69 8.70
CA ALA A 108 2.43 -15.28 7.58
C ALA A 108 1.03 -15.87 7.85
N PRO A 109 0.09 -15.10 8.41
CA PRO A 109 -1.19 -15.66 8.85
C PRO A 109 -1.95 -16.36 7.75
N PHE A 110 -2.20 -15.68 6.66
CA PHE A 110 -2.99 -16.19 5.54
C PHE A 110 -2.24 -16.09 4.22
N VAL A 111 -2.20 -17.20 3.50
CA VAL A 111 -1.68 -17.27 2.12
C VAL A 111 -2.73 -17.96 1.26
N PHE A 112 -3.25 -17.24 0.26
CA PHE A 112 -4.12 -17.75 -0.79
C PHE A 112 -3.36 -17.72 -2.12
N GLU A 113 -3.25 -18.85 -2.78
CA GLU A 113 -2.52 -18.98 -4.04
C GLU A 113 -3.34 -19.78 -5.05
N GLY A 114 -3.65 -19.21 -6.21
CA GLY A 114 -4.40 -19.87 -7.27
C GLY A 114 -5.85 -20.21 -6.91
N CYS A 115 -6.49 -19.47 -6.00
CA CYS A 115 -7.88 -19.70 -5.61
C CYS A 115 -8.86 -18.95 -6.53
N LYS A 116 -10.04 -19.54 -6.82
CA LYS A 116 -11.01 -18.94 -7.74
C LYS A 116 -12.04 -18.05 -7.05
N LYS A 117 -12.35 -18.34 -5.79
CA LYS A 117 -13.26 -17.55 -4.96
C LYS A 117 -12.76 -17.54 -3.53
N ILE A 118 -12.65 -16.35 -2.94
CA ILE A 118 -12.18 -16.16 -1.57
C ILE A 118 -13.14 -15.23 -0.83
N GLU A 119 -13.60 -15.66 0.33
CA GLU A 119 -14.34 -14.83 1.27
C GLU A 119 -13.75 -14.98 2.67
N VAL A 120 -13.31 -13.88 3.28
CA VAL A 120 -12.91 -13.85 4.69
C VAL A 120 -13.79 -12.85 5.41
N LYS A 121 -14.43 -13.28 6.49
CA LYS A 121 -15.39 -12.42 7.19
C LYS A 121 -15.38 -12.57 8.70
N ASN A 122 -15.77 -11.47 9.38
CA ASN A 122 -16.04 -11.45 10.81
C ASN A 122 -14.86 -11.92 11.68
N VAL A 123 -13.66 -11.41 11.43
CA VAL A 123 -12.46 -11.82 12.18
C VAL A 123 -11.56 -10.63 12.50
N THR A 124 -10.96 -10.68 13.67
CA THR A 124 -9.95 -9.70 14.11
C THR A 124 -8.60 -10.39 14.29
N LEU A 125 -7.55 -9.84 13.68
CA LEU A 125 -6.17 -10.33 13.77
C LEU A 125 -5.34 -9.39 14.64
N ASP A 126 -4.54 -9.97 15.54
CA ASP A 126 -3.54 -9.23 16.32
C ASP A 126 -2.35 -10.12 16.68
N TRP A 127 -1.31 -9.53 17.25
CA TRP A 127 -0.19 -10.21 17.90
C TRP A 127 -0.19 -9.90 19.41
N ASP A 128 0.11 -10.88 20.21
CA ASP A 128 0.27 -10.70 21.66
C ASP A 128 1.44 -9.76 21.98
N ILE A 129 2.56 -9.91 21.26
CA ILE A 129 3.74 -9.03 21.35
C ILE A 129 4.02 -8.41 19.98
N PRO A 130 3.95 -7.08 19.83
CA PRO A 130 4.21 -6.39 18.57
C PRO A 130 5.71 -6.38 18.24
N PHE A 131 6.01 -6.30 16.95
CA PHE A 131 7.37 -6.18 16.44
C PHE A 131 7.84 -4.70 16.45
N SER A 132 7.71 -4.07 17.61
CA SER A 132 8.10 -2.68 17.80
C SER A 132 8.72 -2.46 19.18
N PHE A 133 9.55 -1.43 19.26
CA PHE A 133 10.04 -0.87 20.52
C PHE A 133 9.53 0.57 20.62
N GLN A 134 9.00 0.97 21.76
CA GLN A 134 8.56 2.34 21.96
C GLN A 134 8.75 2.82 23.40
N GLY A 135 8.81 4.15 23.56
CA GLY A 135 8.91 4.78 24.88
C GLY A 135 8.63 6.27 24.83
N ASP A 136 8.27 6.83 25.97
CA ASP A 136 8.11 8.28 26.13
C ASP A 136 9.47 8.98 26.05
N VAL A 137 9.60 10.01 25.22
CA VAL A 137 10.78 10.89 25.19
C VAL A 137 10.72 11.81 26.40
N VAL A 138 11.63 11.60 27.36
CA VAL A 138 11.63 12.34 28.64
C VAL A 138 12.67 13.44 28.67
N ALA A 139 13.78 13.33 27.93
CA ALA A 139 14.82 14.35 27.83
C ALA A 139 15.56 14.27 26.50
N VAL A 140 16.15 15.40 26.09
CA VAL A 140 16.95 15.52 24.88
C VAL A 140 18.10 16.49 25.14
N ASN A 141 19.34 16.11 24.80
CA ASN A 141 20.49 16.98 24.78
C ASN A 141 21.14 16.98 23.39
N LYS A 142 20.90 18.06 22.64
CA LYS A 142 21.41 18.21 21.26
C LYS A 142 22.91 18.43 21.21
N LYS A 143 23.50 19.04 22.26
CA LYS A 143 24.93 19.34 22.33
C LYS A 143 25.75 18.07 22.57
N GLU A 144 25.26 17.21 23.42
CA GLU A 144 25.91 15.94 23.76
C GLU A 144 25.39 14.76 22.93
N HIS A 145 24.50 15.02 21.96
CA HIS A 145 23.97 14.04 21.01
C HIS A 145 23.27 12.82 21.67
N TRP A 146 22.39 13.07 22.67
CA TRP A 146 21.60 12.00 23.28
C TRP A 146 20.14 12.40 23.48
N TYR A 147 19.30 11.38 23.61
CA TYR A 147 17.91 11.48 24.05
C TYR A 147 17.60 10.36 25.05
N GLU A 148 16.63 10.59 25.91
CA GLU A 148 16.19 9.63 26.93
C GLU A 148 14.77 9.18 26.69
N LEU A 149 14.57 7.86 26.83
CA LEU A 149 13.27 7.24 26.74
C LEU A 149 12.90 6.54 28.04
N LYS A 150 11.64 6.68 28.45
CA LYS A 150 10.99 5.78 29.39
C LYS A 150 10.30 4.67 28.56
N PRO A 151 10.92 3.50 28.39
CA PRO A 151 10.39 2.46 27.51
C PRO A 151 9.12 1.85 28.04
N TYR A 152 8.26 1.38 27.13
CA TYR A 152 7.07 0.63 27.48
C TYR A 152 7.41 -0.83 27.69
N THR A 153 6.88 -1.43 28.75
CA THR A 153 7.11 -2.83 29.14
C THR A 153 5.84 -3.66 29.04
N LYS A 154 4.68 -3.08 29.39
CA LYS A 154 3.40 -3.80 29.32
C LYS A 154 3.01 -4.03 27.85
N GLY A 155 2.91 -5.30 27.44
CA GLY A 155 2.57 -5.68 26.06
C GLY A 155 3.70 -5.47 25.04
N PHE A 156 4.94 -5.26 25.49
CA PHE A 156 6.16 -5.17 24.67
C PHE A 156 7.22 -6.10 25.23
N SER A 157 8.10 -6.58 24.35
CA SER A 157 9.24 -7.39 24.76
C SER A 157 10.53 -6.77 24.21
N TRP A 158 11.46 -6.49 25.10
CA TRP A 158 12.78 -5.96 24.76
C TRP A 158 13.79 -6.24 25.88
N LYS A 159 15.07 -6.17 25.52
CA LYS A 159 16.17 -6.29 26.49
C LYS A 159 17.34 -5.39 26.06
N LEU A 160 18.13 -4.99 27.04
CA LEU A 160 19.40 -4.29 26.82
C LEU A 160 20.54 -5.33 26.78
N VAL A 161 21.19 -5.48 25.63
CA VAL A 161 22.28 -6.43 25.41
C VAL A 161 23.49 -5.67 24.87
N ARG A 162 24.62 -5.74 25.58
CA ARG A 162 25.87 -5.08 25.18
C ARG A 162 25.65 -3.61 24.79
N LYS A 163 24.90 -2.87 25.62
CA LYS A 163 24.53 -1.45 25.39
C LYS A 163 23.72 -1.20 24.13
N ARG A 164 22.96 -2.18 23.65
CA ARG A 164 22.02 -2.07 22.51
C ARG A 164 20.68 -2.67 22.88
N ILE A 165 19.60 -2.08 22.36
CA ILE A 165 18.25 -2.64 22.51
C ILE A 165 18.07 -3.77 21.51
N GLU A 166 17.61 -4.92 21.99
CA GLU A 166 17.09 -6.03 21.19
C GLU A 166 15.60 -6.20 21.47
N PHE A 167 14.79 -6.28 20.43
CA PHE A 167 13.33 -6.47 20.46
C PHE A 167 12.83 -7.14 19.18
N PRO A 168 11.70 -7.87 19.16
CA PRO A 168 10.84 -8.19 20.29
C PRO A 168 11.34 -9.39 21.14
N GLY A 169 12.45 -10.05 20.80
CA GLY A 169 12.99 -11.16 21.60
C GLY A 169 12.08 -12.39 21.69
N ILE A 170 11.41 -12.75 20.57
CA ILE A 170 10.46 -13.86 20.48
C ILE A 170 11.01 -14.95 19.56
N ASN A 171 10.96 -16.22 19.98
CA ASN A 171 11.39 -17.37 19.17
C ASN A 171 12.80 -17.20 18.58
N ASN A 172 13.73 -16.67 19.36
CA ASN A 172 15.11 -16.32 18.96
C ASN A 172 15.19 -15.26 17.85
N PHE A 173 14.09 -14.56 17.56
CA PHE A 173 14.06 -13.44 16.64
C PHE A 173 14.11 -12.12 17.37
N ASN A 174 15.02 -11.24 16.96
CA ASN A 174 15.11 -9.87 17.45
C ASN A 174 15.68 -8.93 16.39
N PHE A 175 15.38 -7.65 16.56
CA PHE A 175 16.10 -6.57 15.91
C PHE A 175 17.16 -6.07 16.89
N SER A 176 18.40 -5.99 16.44
CA SER A 176 19.52 -5.42 17.19
C SER A 176 19.79 -3.95 16.87
N ASN A 177 18.97 -3.36 16.01
CA ASN A 177 19.02 -1.97 15.58
C ASN A 177 17.61 -1.37 15.63
N LEU A 178 17.47 -0.15 16.15
CA LEU A 178 16.19 0.55 16.20
C LEU A 178 15.55 0.76 14.83
N GLY A 179 16.39 0.96 13.80
CA GLY A 179 15.95 1.09 12.43
C GLY A 179 15.09 2.34 12.20
N SER A 180 14.03 2.17 11.43
CA SER A 180 13.09 3.24 11.13
C SER A 180 12.26 3.58 12.36
N SER A 181 12.40 4.82 12.83
CA SER A 181 11.76 5.31 14.05
C SER A 181 11.12 6.66 13.80
N LEU A 182 9.94 6.88 14.38
CA LEU A 182 9.21 8.13 14.30
C LEU A 182 8.68 8.55 15.67
N PRO A 183 8.72 9.86 15.98
CA PRO A 183 8.01 10.40 17.12
C PRO A 183 6.53 10.51 16.83
N HIS A 184 5.71 10.17 17.80
CA HIS A 184 4.25 10.22 17.75
C HIS A 184 3.70 11.13 18.84
N ASN A 185 2.62 11.80 18.55
CA ASN A 185 1.83 12.50 19.53
C ASN A 185 1.20 11.49 20.49
N LYS A 186 1.50 11.58 21.77
CA LYS A 186 1.04 10.63 22.79
C LYS A 186 -0.49 10.54 22.87
N LYS A 187 -1.19 11.66 22.67
CA LYS A 187 -2.65 11.75 22.82
C LYS A 187 -3.39 11.25 21.57
N THR A 188 -2.97 11.70 20.38
CA THR A 188 -3.65 11.37 19.12
C THR A 188 -3.09 10.10 18.47
N LYS A 189 -1.90 9.67 18.88
CA LYS A 189 -1.11 8.57 18.28
C LYS A 189 -0.64 8.85 16.83
N ALA A 190 -1.02 9.95 16.24
CA ALA A 190 -0.51 10.40 14.95
C ALA A 190 1.00 10.65 14.99
N VAL A 191 1.67 10.53 13.87
CA VAL A 191 3.06 10.97 13.72
C VAL A 191 3.16 12.46 14.06
N ASP A 192 4.21 12.86 14.79
CA ASP A 192 4.39 14.26 15.19
C ASP A 192 4.53 15.19 13.98
N TYR A 193 3.98 16.39 14.10
CA TYR A 193 4.10 17.45 13.11
C TYR A 193 5.58 17.76 12.80
N GLY A 194 5.89 17.90 11.51
CA GLY A 194 7.26 18.18 11.04
C GLY A 194 8.23 17.01 11.20
N ALA A 195 7.76 15.83 11.60
CA ALA A 195 8.59 14.64 11.68
C ALA A 195 9.05 14.19 10.29
N TRP A 196 10.27 13.68 10.23
CA TRP A 196 10.85 13.12 9.02
C TRP A 196 10.92 11.62 9.10
N ASP A 197 10.77 10.97 7.97
CA ASP A 197 11.02 9.56 7.78
C ASP A 197 12.52 9.25 7.87
N ARG A 198 13.02 9.15 9.08
CA ARG A 198 14.44 8.90 9.34
C ARG A 198 14.63 7.75 10.31
N SER A 199 15.68 6.98 10.05
CA SER A 199 16.14 5.97 11.00
C SER A 199 16.84 6.66 12.16
N LEU A 200 16.36 6.42 13.38
CA LEU A 200 17.13 6.70 14.58
C LEU A 200 18.02 5.49 14.82
N LYS A 201 19.32 5.68 14.65
CA LYS A 201 20.34 4.69 14.97
C LYS A 201 20.97 5.09 16.29
N SER A 202 21.03 4.19 17.25
CA SER A 202 21.75 4.41 18.48
C SER A 202 23.16 3.82 18.39
N ASN A 203 24.17 4.61 18.76
CA ASN A 203 25.54 4.13 18.89
C ASN A 203 25.66 3.20 20.10
N PHE A 204 25.12 3.66 21.23
CA PHE A 204 24.99 2.84 22.45
C PHE A 204 23.90 3.39 23.37
N VAL A 205 23.46 2.54 24.30
CA VAL A 205 22.39 2.82 25.25
C VAL A 205 22.91 2.61 26.67
N GLU A 206 22.59 3.53 27.56
CA GLU A 206 22.86 3.42 29.01
C GLU A 206 21.54 3.38 29.77
N GLU A 207 21.46 2.49 30.74
CA GLU A 207 20.38 2.51 31.70
C GLU A 207 20.66 3.58 32.77
N LYS A 208 19.67 4.40 33.02
CA LYS A 208 19.67 5.43 34.07
C LYS A 208 18.71 5.06 35.18
N ALA A 209 18.64 5.87 36.23
CA ALA A 209 17.71 5.64 37.33
C ALA A 209 16.26 5.53 36.85
N ASN A 210 15.43 4.80 37.60
CA ASN A 210 14.00 4.64 37.34
C ASN A 210 13.65 3.97 35.98
N GLY A 211 14.56 3.15 35.44
CA GLY A 211 14.37 2.43 34.18
C GLY A 211 14.27 3.34 32.95
N VAL A 212 14.89 4.51 32.99
CA VAL A 212 15.09 5.39 31.84
C VAL A 212 16.29 4.90 31.05
N LEU A 213 16.21 4.94 29.73
CA LEU A 213 17.27 4.55 28.82
C LEU A 213 17.78 5.78 28.07
N ARG A 214 19.07 6.05 28.13
CA ARG A 214 19.74 7.12 27.37
C ARG A 214 20.36 6.54 26.11
N PHE A 215 19.99 7.10 24.96
CA PHE A 215 20.43 6.72 23.63
C PHE A 215 21.38 7.78 23.09
N TYR A 216 22.60 7.40 22.76
CA TYR A 216 23.59 8.26 22.15
C TYR A 216 23.61 8.07 20.64
N GLN A 217 23.47 9.17 19.89
CA GLN A 217 23.47 9.13 18.43
C GLN A 217 24.14 10.37 17.86
N TYR A 218 25.41 10.27 17.52
CA TYR A 218 26.27 11.38 17.12
C TYR A 218 25.95 11.97 15.75
N ASP A 219 25.33 11.21 14.86
CA ASP A 219 24.93 11.64 13.51
C ASP A 219 23.50 12.20 13.44
N LEU A 220 22.81 12.32 14.58
CA LEU A 220 21.42 12.74 14.62
C LEU A 220 21.28 14.26 14.43
N LYS A 221 20.71 14.67 13.30
CA LYS A 221 20.44 16.08 12.99
C LYS A 221 19.12 16.62 13.55
N LYS A 222 18.11 15.74 13.70
CA LYS A 222 16.81 16.08 14.28
C LYS A 222 16.47 15.13 15.40
N PHE A 223 16.25 15.67 16.58
CA PHE A 223 15.91 14.93 17.78
C PHE A 223 14.39 14.78 17.93
N PRO A 224 13.90 13.69 18.55
CA PRO A 224 12.50 13.57 18.88
C PRO A 224 12.09 14.66 19.89
N ARG A 225 10.83 15.06 19.88
CA ARG A 225 10.30 16.06 20.79
C ARG A 225 10.07 15.45 22.17
N VAL A 226 10.49 16.14 23.23
CA VAL A 226 10.15 15.75 24.62
C VAL A 226 8.64 15.73 24.79
N GLY A 227 8.11 14.67 25.40
CA GLY A 227 6.67 14.41 25.58
C GLY A 227 6.01 13.67 24.41
N SER A 228 6.77 13.36 23.33
CA SER A 228 6.29 12.43 22.30
C SER A 228 6.58 10.97 22.67
N VAL A 229 5.92 10.04 21.98
CA VAL A 229 6.27 8.62 22.02
C VAL A 229 7.17 8.33 20.83
N LEU A 230 8.40 7.91 21.07
CA LEU A 230 9.28 7.42 20.02
C LEU A 230 9.01 5.94 19.76
N GLN A 231 8.68 5.59 18.52
CA GLN A 231 8.41 4.22 18.10
C GLN A 231 9.41 3.78 17.05
N SER A 232 9.91 2.56 17.17
CA SER A 232 10.88 1.92 16.28
C SER A 232 10.36 0.58 15.79
N LYS A 233 10.56 0.28 14.50
CA LYS A 233 10.13 -0.98 13.87
C LYS A 233 11.29 -1.91 13.46
N GLY A 234 12.48 -1.65 13.98
CA GLY A 234 13.66 -2.42 13.66
C GLY A 234 14.34 -2.03 12.35
N ASP A 235 15.41 -2.72 11.99
CA ASP A 235 16.20 -2.41 10.82
C ASP A 235 15.43 -2.64 9.50
N LYS A 236 15.80 -1.87 8.49
CA LYS A 236 15.10 -1.85 7.18
C LYS A 236 15.11 -3.21 6.48
N LYS A 237 16.12 -4.04 6.71
CA LYS A 237 16.28 -5.33 6.01
C LYS A 237 15.25 -6.36 6.49
N ASN A 238 14.91 -6.35 7.79
CA ASN A 238 14.15 -7.42 8.43
C ASN A 238 12.76 -6.98 8.93
N ASN A 239 12.37 -5.71 8.74
CA ASN A 239 11.13 -5.17 9.30
C ASN A 239 9.86 -5.46 8.48
N ARG A 240 9.96 -6.22 7.40
CA ARG A 240 8.81 -6.66 6.58
C ARG A 240 8.91 -8.16 6.33
N TYR A 241 8.44 -8.95 7.28
CA TYR A 241 8.50 -10.42 7.18
C TYR A 241 7.43 -10.97 6.24
N ALA A 242 6.16 -10.66 6.49
CA ALA A 242 5.02 -11.09 5.69
C ALA A 242 3.81 -10.16 5.94
N PRO A 243 2.89 -10.01 4.95
CA PRO A 243 1.61 -9.39 5.17
C PRO A 243 0.72 -10.28 6.07
N ALA A 244 -0.35 -9.69 6.64
CA ALA A 244 -1.37 -10.49 7.33
C ALA A 244 -2.14 -11.37 6.34
N PHE A 245 -2.48 -10.84 5.18
CA PHE A 245 -3.07 -11.57 4.06
C PHE A 245 -2.23 -11.42 2.80
N LEU A 246 -1.70 -12.52 2.29
CA LEU A 246 -1.09 -12.63 0.96
C LEU A 246 -2.06 -13.36 0.03
N VAL A 247 -2.51 -12.68 -1.01
CA VAL A 247 -3.39 -13.26 -2.03
C VAL A 247 -2.72 -13.11 -3.39
N ARG A 248 -2.48 -14.23 -4.07
CA ARG A 248 -1.78 -14.22 -5.35
C ARG A 248 -2.45 -15.14 -6.37
N ASN A 249 -2.39 -14.76 -7.64
CA ASN A 249 -2.93 -15.56 -8.75
C ASN A 249 -4.37 -16.03 -8.50
N SER A 250 -5.18 -15.19 -7.82
CA SER A 250 -6.52 -15.55 -7.34
C SER A 250 -7.57 -14.56 -7.85
N LYS A 251 -8.85 -14.94 -7.78
CA LYS A 251 -9.92 -14.07 -8.27
C LYS A 251 -11.18 -14.14 -7.39
N ASP A 252 -12.08 -13.17 -7.60
CA ASP A 252 -13.36 -13.02 -6.93
C ASP A 252 -13.23 -13.03 -5.40
N ILE A 253 -12.54 -12.00 -4.89
CA ILE A 253 -12.03 -11.92 -3.52
C ILE A 253 -12.84 -10.91 -2.72
N VAL A 254 -13.33 -11.33 -1.54
CA VAL A 254 -14.09 -10.49 -0.62
C VAL A 254 -13.50 -10.61 0.79
N PHE A 255 -13.16 -9.47 1.38
CA PHE A 255 -12.91 -9.31 2.81
C PHE A 255 -14.02 -8.44 3.38
N ASP A 256 -14.79 -8.94 4.35
CA ASP A 256 -15.88 -8.20 4.96
C ASP A 256 -15.83 -8.28 6.49
N ASN A 257 -15.81 -7.15 7.15
CA ASN A 257 -15.67 -7.05 8.61
C ASN A 257 -14.42 -7.78 9.13
N VAL A 258 -13.27 -7.51 8.48
CA VAL A 258 -11.95 -8.03 8.84
C VAL A 258 -11.11 -6.90 9.43
N VAL A 259 -10.63 -7.07 10.66
CA VAL A 259 -9.83 -6.06 11.36
C VAL A 259 -8.42 -6.58 11.64
N ILE A 260 -7.40 -5.77 11.34
CA ILE A 260 -5.99 -6.09 11.60
C ILE A 260 -5.43 -5.04 12.56
N HIS A 261 -5.08 -5.46 13.78
CA HIS A 261 -4.47 -4.58 14.77
C HIS A 261 -2.95 -4.59 14.73
N HIS A 262 -2.35 -5.66 14.21
CA HIS A 262 -0.91 -5.75 13.98
C HIS A 262 -0.57 -6.71 12.85
N ALA A 263 0.55 -6.46 12.17
CA ALA A 263 1.21 -7.38 11.25
C ALA A 263 2.68 -6.98 11.06
N LEU A 264 3.53 -7.97 10.79
CA LEU A 264 4.95 -7.75 10.50
C LEU A 264 5.17 -7.51 8.98
N GLY A 265 4.37 -6.69 8.39
CA GLY A 265 4.35 -6.34 6.98
C GLY A 265 3.14 -5.49 6.66
N MET A 266 2.59 -5.69 5.49
CA MET A 266 1.32 -5.08 5.05
C MET A 266 0.12 -5.74 5.72
N GLY A 267 -1.02 -5.05 5.69
CA GLY A 267 -2.29 -5.65 6.08
C GLY A 267 -2.76 -6.64 5.02
N PHE A 268 -3.13 -6.13 3.85
CA PHE A 268 -3.58 -6.92 2.70
C PHE A 268 -2.62 -6.69 1.51
N LEU A 269 -2.04 -7.76 0.99
CA LEU A 269 -1.22 -7.74 -0.21
C LEU A 269 -1.83 -8.64 -1.28
N PHE A 270 -2.13 -8.06 -2.43
CA PHE A 270 -2.64 -8.76 -3.61
C PHE A 270 -1.62 -8.67 -4.74
N GLU A 271 -1.26 -9.83 -5.28
CA GLU A 271 -0.37 -9.97 -6.43
C GLU A 271 -1.09 -10.72 -7.54
N ARG A 272 -1.14 -10.15 -8.76
CA ARG A 272 -1.81 -10.79 -9.91
C ARG A 272 -3.17 -11.39 -9.56
N SER A 273 -4.01 -10.61 -8.91
CA SER A 273 -5.34 -11.03 -8.47
C SER A 273 -6.43 -10.19 -9.13
N GLU A 274 -7.63 -10.75 -9.23
CA GLU A 274 -8.73 -10.18 -10.01
C GLU A 274 -10.00 -10.03 -9.17
N ASN A 275 -10.73 -8.92 -9.35
CA ASN A 275 -12.02 -8.62 -8.69
C ASN A 275 -11.93 -8.67 -7.16
N ILE A 276 -11.53 -7.57 -6.55
CA ILE A 276 -11.20 -7.53 -5.12
C ILE A 276 -12.13 -6.54 -4.41
N LYS A 277 -12.73 -6.98 -3.31
CA LYS A 277 -13.54 -6.12 -2.44
C LYS A 277 -13.05 -6.20 -1.00
N ILE A 278 -12.83 -5.04 -0.40
CA ILE A 278 -12.54 -4.89 1.04
C ILE A 278 -13.63 -4.00 1.61
N LEU A 279 -14.49 -4.57 2.44
CA LEU A 279 -15.73 -3.95 2.91
C LEU A 279 -15.74 -3.90 4.45
N ASN A 280 -16.21 -2.82 5.05
CA ASN A 280 -16.45 -2.71 6.50
C ASN A 280 -15.25 -3.16 7.36
N SER A 281 -14.04 -3.05 6.82
CA SER A 281 -12.83 -3.67 7.36
C SER A 281 -11.86 -2.61 7.85
N GLY A 282 -10.75 -3.02 8.47
CA GLY A 282 -9.82 -2.03 8.95
C GLY A 282 -8.44 -2.53 9.31
N VAL A 283 -7.51 -1.57 9.30
CA VAL A 283 -6.16 -1.71 9.84
C VAL A 283 -5.96 -0.55 10.81
N TYR A 284 -6.01 -0.82 12.09
CA TYR A 284 -5.87 0.23 13.09
C TYR A 284 -5.38 -0.31 14.44
N ILE A 285 -4.86 0.57 15.28
CA ILE A 285 -4.36 0.23 16.61
C ILE A 285 -5.50 -0.31 17.47
N ARG A 286 -5.27 -1.42 18.17
CA ARG A 286 -6.25 -1.96 19.14
C ARG A 286 -6.64 -0.90 20.16
N GLU A 287 -7.91 -0.71 20.38
CA GLU A 287 -8.43 0.22 21.38
C GLU A 287 -7.99 -0.16 22.80
N GLY A 288 -7.69 0.84 23.62
CA GLY A 288 -7.13 0.63 24.96
C GLY A 288 -5.66 0.17 24.98
N SER A 289 -5.03 -0.06 23.82
CA SER A 289 -3.61 -0.41 23.72
C SER A 289 -2.72 0.84 23.84
N ASP A 290 -1.54 0.67 24.44
CA ASP A 290 -0.51 1.72 24.50
C ASP A 290 0.29 1.85 23.18
N ARG A 291 0.04 1.01 22.19
CA ARG A 291 0.70 1.05 20.87
C ARG A 291 0.40 2.36 20.15
N VAL A 292 1.38 2.85 19.40
CA VAL A 292 1.21 3.99 18.47
C VAL A 292 1.36 3.56 17.00
N MET A 293 1.58 2.27 16.74
CA MET A 293 1.66 1.67 15.42
C MET A 293 0.73 0.45 15.34
N SER A 294 -0.05 0.34 14.26
CA SER A 294 -0.79 -0.86 13.90
C SER A 294 0.12 -1.86 13.18
N ILE A 295 0.46 -1.61 11.92
CA ILE A 295 1.27 -2.49 11.09
C ILE A 295 2.52 -1.77 10.57
N VAL A 296 3.53 -2.52 10.12
CA VAL A 296 4.84 -1.95 9.74
C VAL A 296 4.93 -1.45 8.30
N ALA A 297 3.89 -1.67 7.49
CA ALA A 297 3.84 -1.26 6.08
C ALA A 297 2.44 -0.78 5.68
N ASP A 298 2.04 -0.93 4.40
CA ASP A 298 0.78 -0.42 3.85
C ASP A 298 -0.43 -1.17 4.42
N ALA A 299 -1.57 -0.48 4.58
CA ALA A 299 -2.81 -1.17 4.95
C ALA A 299 -3.27 -2.10 3.82
N THR A 300 -3.29 -1.61 2.57
CA THR A 300 -3.64 -2.40 1.38
C THR A 300 -2.66 -2.13 0.24
N HIS A 301 -2.29 -3.18 -0.49
CA HIS A 301 -1.34 -3.09 -1.58
C HIS A 301 -1.72 -4.03 -2.73
N PHE A 302 -1.76 -3.50 -3.95
CA PHE A 302 -2.21 -4.21 -5.15
C PHE A 302 -1.15 -4.10 -6.25
N ALA A 303 -0.47 -5.21 -6.53
CA ALA A 303 0.58 -5.30 -7.54
C ALA A 303 0.10 -6.12 -8.74
N ASN A 304 0.05 -5.51 -9.93
CA ASN A 304 -0.43 -6.15 -11.16
C ASN A 304 -1.77 -6.89 -10.99
N CYS A 305 -2.75 -6.25 -10.38
CA CYS A 305 -4.12 -6.76 -10.30
C CYS A 305 -4.93 -6.37 -11.54
N LYS A 306 -6.08 -7.02 -11.76
CA LYS A 306 -7.02 -6.66 -12.84
C LYS A 306 -8.48 -6.75 -12.36
N GLY A 307 -9.43 -6.45 -13.26
CA GLY A 307 -10.84 -6.34 -12.91
C GLY A 307 -11.14 -5.14 -12.04
N ASP A 308 -12.07 -5.27 -11.11
CA ASP A 308 -12.50 -4.17 -10.26
C ASP A 308 -11.93 -4.30 -8.84
N ILE A 309 -11.38 -3.21 -8.31
CA ILE A 309 -10.99 -3.09 -6.90
C ILE A 309 -11.94 -2.11 -6.21
N LEU A 310 -12.59 -2.56 -5.14
CA LEU A 310 -13.46 -1.76 -4.29
C LEU A 310 -12.97 -1.79 -2.84
N ILE A 311 -12.73 -0.61 -2.26
CA ILE A 311 -12.50 -0.42 -0.82
C ILE A 311 -13.60 0.48 -0.28
N GLU A 312 -14.45 -0.06 0.59
CA GLU A 312 -15.65 0.65 1.05
C GLU A 312 -15.85 0.55 2.56
N ASN A 313 -16.17 1.68 3.20
CA ASN A 313 -16.48 1.79 4.64
C ASN A 313 -15.36 1.23 5.54
N CYS A 314 -14.10 1.44 5.16
CA CYS A 314 -12.94 0.93 5.89
C CYS A 314 -12.28 2.02 6.74
N ARG A 315 -11.53 1.57 7.77
CA ARG A 315 -10.74 2.43 8.66
C ARG A 315 -9.28 2.02 8.62
N PHE A 316 -8.36 2.95 8.23
CA PHE A 316 -6.93 2.71 8.17
C PHE A 316 -6.19 3.75 9.00
N GLU A 317 -5.53 3.32 10.09
CA GLU A 317 -4.84 4.20 11.05
C GLU A 317 -3.59 3.52 11.62
N GLY A 318 -2.58 4.31 11.92
CA GLY A 318 -1.38 3.85 12.61
C GLY A 318 -0.44 2.97 11.78
N MET A 319 -0.62 2.87 10.47
CA MET A 319 0.30 2.16 9.58
C MET A 319 1.64 2.90 9.50
N TYR A 320 2.69 2.13 9.22
CA TYR A 320 4.04 2.71 9.04
C TYR A 320 4.44 2.84 7.57
N ASP A 321 3.45 2.83 6.68
CA ASP A 321 3.52 3.21 5.28
C ASP A 321 2.15 3.65 4.76
N ASP A 322 1.82 3.47 3.48
CA ASP A 322 0.63 4.00 2.83
C ASP A 322 -0.69 3.38 3.31
N GLY A 323 -1.76 4.14 3.20
CA GLY A 323 -3.10 3.59 3.39
C GLY A 323 -3.45 2.62 2.26
N THR A 324 -3.18 3.00 1.02
CA THR A 324 -3.38 2.14 -0.15
C THR A 324 -2.31 2.41 -1.21
N ASN A 325 -1.80 1.35 -1.85
CA ASN A 325 -0.95 1.44 -3.03
C ASN A 325 -1.49 0.52 -4.13
N VAL A 326 -1.70 1.07 -5.34
CA VAL A 326 -2.17 0.32 -6.52
C VAL A 326 -1.23 0.61 -7.68
N HIS A 327 -0.62 -0.43 -8.26
CA HIS A 327 0.33 -0.25 -9.35
C HIS A 327 0.49 -1.51 -10.20
N GLY A 328 0.95 -1.31 -11.44
CA GLY A 328 1.61 -2.34 -12.23
C GLY A 328 3.11 -2.39 -11.93
N THR A 329 3.84 -3.16 -12.69
CA THR A 329 5.30 -3.28 -12.57
C THR A 329 5.95 -2.96 -13.91
N TYR A 330 6.97 -2.09 -13.91
CA TYR A 330 7.89 -1.99 -15.03
C TYR A 330 8.98 -3.07 -14.90
N VAL A 331 9.25 -3.75 -16.01
CA VAL A 331 10.46 -4.55 -16.18
C VAL A 331 11.36 -3.88 -17.20
N GLU A 332 12.65 -3.84 -16.95
CA GLU A 332 13.62 -3.21 -17.86
C GLU A 332 14.09 -4.23 -18.90
N VAL A 333 14.21 -3.81 -20.16
CA VAL A 333 14.82 -4.57 -21.22
C VAL A 333 16.31 -4.74 -20.90
N ASP A 334 16.73 -5.97 -20.59
CA ASP A 334 18.14 -6.33 -20.39
C ASP A 334 18.85 -6.50 -21.76
N LYS A 335 18.26 -7.32 -22.62
CA LYS A 335 18.77 -7.53 -23.99
C LYS A 335 17.72 -8.07 -24.93
N ILE A 336 17.89 -7.80 -26.24
CA ILE A 336 17.17 -8.45 -27.32
C ILE A 336 17.86 -9.78 -27.62
N ILE A 337 17.11 -10.88 -27.63
CA ILE A 337 17.64 -12.23 -27.89
C ILE A 337 17.52 -12.56 -29.37
N ASP A 338 16.34 -12.33 -29.94
CA ASP A 338 16.03 -12.50 -31.38
C ASP A 338 14.91 -11.52 -31.79
N SER A 339 14.39 -11.64 -33.01
CA SER A 339 13.36 -10.71 -33.53
C SER A 339 12.04 -10.73 -32.75
N LYS A 340 11.81 -11.71 -31.90
CA LYS A 340 10.56 -11.86 -31.10
C LYS A 340 10.78 -12.03 -29.61
N THR A 341 12.01 -12.19 -29.16
CA THR A 341 12.32 -12.54 -27.76
C THR A 341 13.17 -11.47 -27.09
N VAL A 342 12.70 -11.01 -25.95
CA VAL A 342 13.40 -10.03 -25.09
C VAL A 342 13.67 -10.64 -23.74
N ARG A 343 14.88 -10.49 -23.23
CA ARG A 343 15.16 -10.68 -21.80
C ARG A 343 14.82 -9.42 -21.04
N VAL A 344 14.00 -9.57 -20.00
CA VAL A 344 13.63 -8.48 -19.10
C VAL A 344 14.15 -8.74 -17.69
N ALA A 345 14.38 -7.67 -16.94
CA ALA A 345 14.89 -7.70 -15.58
C ALA A 345 13.94 -6.99 -14.61
N LEU A 346 13.70 -7.60 -13.45
CA LEU A 346 13.13 -6.94 -12.28
C LEU A 346 14.25 -6.09 -11.64
N LYS A 347 14.07 -4.79 -11.53
CA LYS A 347 15.16 -3.88 -11.11
C LYS A 347 15.21 -3.60 -9.61
N HIS A 348 14.08 -3.67 -8.92
CA HIS A 348 14.04 -3.49 -7.48
C HIS A 348 14.07 -4.84 -6.77
N ASN A 349 14.97 -5.01 -5.81
CA ASN A 349 15.19 -6.30 -5.12
C ASN A 349 13.96 -6.84 -4.37
N GLN A 350 13.03 -5.98 -3.96
CA GLN A 350 11.77 -6.40 -3.35
C GLN A 350 10.71 -6.85 -4.38
N GLN A 351 11.05 -6.89 -5.65
CA GLN A 351 10.22 -7.45 -6.72
C GLN A 351 10.77 -8.78 -7.25
N TYR A 352 11.95 -9.21 -6.81
CA TYR A 352 12.58 -10.44 -7.32
C TYR A 352 11.67 -11.65 -7.09
N GLY A 353 11.47 -12.45 -8.16
CA GLY A 353 10.56 -13.59 -8.19
C GLY A 353 9.10 -13.25 -8.50
N PHE A 354 8.78 -11.98 -8.78
CA PHE A 354 7.45 -11.57 -9.19
C PHE A 354 7.16 -12.01 -10.63
N GLU A 355 5.99 -12.57 -10.86
CA GLU A 355 5.51 -13.00 -12.17
C GLU A 355 4.97 -11.79 -12.95
N PHE A 356 5.76 -11.26 -13.87
CA PHE A 356 5.41 -10.07 -14.64
C PHE A 356 4.31 -10.32 -15.69
N ALA A 357 4.37 -11.45 -16.39
CA ALA A 357 3.46 -11.78 -17.48
C ALA A 357 3.22 -13.31 -17.59
N GLU A 358 2.12 -13.69 -18.21
CA GLU A 358 1.79 -15.04 -18.65
C GLU A 358 1.49 -15.07 -20.16
N GLU A 359 1.40 -16.25 -20.73
CA GLU A 359 1.04 -16.43 -22.14
C GLU A 359 -0.38 -15.86 -22.39
N GLY A 360 -0.52 -15.05 -23.45
CA GLY A 360 -1.74 -14.34 -23.78
C GLY A 360 -1.80 -12.89 -23.27
N ASP A 361 -0.95 -12.50 -22.33
CA ASP A 361 -0.89 -11.12 -21.85
C ASP A 361 -0.46 -10.16 -22.97
N GLU A 362 -1.11 -9.00 -23.05
CA GLU A 362 -0.63 -7.86 -23.83
C GLU A 362 0.33 -7.02 -23.02
N VAL A 363 1.38 -6.52 -23.65
CA VAL A 363 2.44 -5.72 -23.04
C VAL A 363 2.64 -4.43 -23.84
N TRP A 364 2.75 -3.30 -23.14
CA TRP A 364 3.22 -2.03 -23.73
C TRP A 364 4.74 -1.96 -23.71
N PHE A 365 5.29 -1.43 -24.81
CA PHE A 365 6.69 -1.05 -24.89
C PHE A 365 6.79 0.46 -24.65
N ILE A 366 7.65 0.86 -23.71
CA ILE A 366 7.92 2.26 -23.37
C ILE A 366 9.38 2.53 -23.67
N LYS A 367 9.63 3.32 -24.71
CA LYS A 367 10.97 3.55 -25.27
C LYS A 367 11.48 4.94 -24.93
N ALA A 368 12.64 5.01 -24.30
CA ALA A 368 13.30 6.26 -24.00
C ALA A 368 13.60 7.06 -25.30
N PRO A 369 13.49 8.40 -25.29
CA PRO A 369 13.33 9.26 -24.12
C PRO A 369 11.87 9.51 -23.68
N SER A 370 10.85 8.97 -24.39
CA SER A 370 9.44 9.18 -24.09
C SER A 370 8.94 8.15 -23.08
N PRO A 371 8.27 8.56 -21.98
CA PRO A 371 7.70 7.63 -21.00
C PRO A 371 6.28 7.15 -21.37
N THR A 372 5.81 7.44 -22.59
CA THR A 372 4.44 7.17 -23.00
C THR A 372 4.27 5.78 -23.61
N ARG A 373 3.08 5.19 -23.41
CA ARG A 373 2.66 3.94 -24.04
C ARG A 373 2.39 4.16 -25.52
N LYS A 374 3.09 3.48 -26.42
CA LYS A 374 2.91 3.63 -27.87
C LYS A 374 2.59 2.32 -28.57
N GLU A 375 3.31 1.27 -28.28
CA GLU A 375 3.24 -0.01 -28.98
C GLU A 375 2.80 -1.12 -28.03
N THR A 376 2.11 -2.11 -28.60
CA THR A 376 1.71 -3.31 -27.86
C THR A 376 2.10 -4.58 -28.61
N ASN A 377 2.35 -5.64 -27.85
CA ASN A 377 2.54 -6.96 -28.41
C ASN A 377 1.99 -8.00 -27.43
N THR A 378 1.64 -9.20 -27.92
CA THR A 378 1.09 -10.28 -27.13
C THR A 378 2.20 -11.27 -26.77
N VAL A 379 2.31 -11.64 -25.49
CA VAL A 379 3.23 -12.67 -25.01
C VAL A 379 2.75 -14.04 -25.45
N THR A 380 3.60 -14.82 -26.12
CA THR A 380 3.31 -16.20 -26.56
C THR A 380 4.09 -17.24 -25.79
N LYS A 381 5.15 -16.83 -25.08
CA LYS A 381 5.92 -17.73 -24.22
C LYS A 381 6.63 -16.95 -23.14
N VAL A 382 6.62 -17.49 -21.92
CA VAL A 382 7.35 -16.98 -20.78
C VAL A 382 8.38 -18.02 -20.34
N LYS A 383 9.65 -17.65 -20.22
CA LYS A 383 10.72 -18.50 -19.69
C LYS A 383 11.42 -17.78 -18.54
N VAL A 384 11.09 -18.18 -17.32
CA VAL A 384 11.79 -17.70 -16.12
C VAL A 384 13.21 -18.26 -16.13
N ILE A 385 14.20 -17.36 -16.08
CA ILE A 385 15.62 -17.72 -16.02
C ILE A 385 16.06 -17.86 -14.56
N ASN A 386 15.68 -16.92 -13.74
CA ASN A 386 15.85 -16.91 -12.29
C ASN A 386 14.89 -15.87 -11.67
N ASP A 387 15.01 -15.56 -10.40
CA ASP A 387 14.18 -14.60 -9.71
C ASP A 387 14.36 -13.13 -10.18
N HIS A 388 15.37 -12.86 -10.99
CA HIS A 388 15.69 -11.53 -11.52
C HIS A 388 15.36 -11.37 -13.01
N TYR A 389 15.57 -12.41 -13.82
CA TYR A 389 15.46 -12.37 -15.29
C TYR A 389 14.39 -13.32 -15.83
N THR A 390 13.65 -12.81 -16.84
CA THR A 390 12.67 -13.57 -17.60
C THR A 390 12.82 -13.29 -19.09
N ASP A 391 12.79 -14.33 -19.93
CA ASP A 391 12.69 -14.19 -21.38
C ASP A 391 11.20 -14.19 -21.78
N LEU A 392 10.78 -13.16 -22.51
CA LEU A 392 9.43 -13.00 -23.05
C LEU A 392 9.49 -13.12 -24.58
N THR A 393 8.77 -14.09 -25.14
CA THR A 393 8.60 -14.22 -26.59
C THR A 393 7.24 -13.65 -26.99
N PHE A 394 7.22 -12.85 -28.05
CA PHE A 394 6.07 -12.11 -28.53
C PHE A 394 5.52 -12.68 -29.84
N LYS A 395 4.24 -12.42 -30.11
CA LYS A 395 3.53 -12.86 -31.32
C LYS A 395 4.12 -12.21 -32.58
N ASN A 396 4.33 -10.88 -32.55
CA ASN A 396 4.86 -10.10 -33.65
C ASN A 396 6.33 -9.77 -33.39
N ASP A 397 7.05 -9.42 -34.46
CA ASP A 397 8.42 -8.96 -34.35
C ASP A 397 8.50 -7.69 -33.48
N ILE A 398 9.58 -7.58 -32.75
CA ILE A 398 9.88 -6.46 -31.87
C ILE A 398 10.40 -5.31 -32.74
N ALA A 399 9.97 -4.09 -32.43
CA ALA A 399 10.46 -2.92 -33.10
C ALA A 399 11.98 -2.79 -33.01
N THR A 400 12.63 -2.46 -34.11
CA THR A 400 14.09 -2.41 -34.25
C THR A 400 14.76 -1.32 -33.43
N ASP A 401 13.99 -0.35 -32.92
CA ASP A 401 14.44 0.74 -32.06
C ASP A 401 14.32 0.43 -30.56
N LEU A 402 13.78 -0.74 -30.17
CA LEU A 402 13.80 -1.21 -28.78
C LEU A 402 15.23 -1.53 -28.35
N LYS A 403 15.62 -1.09 -27.17
CA LYS A 403 17.00 -1.25 -26.68
C LYS A 403 17.05 -1.52 -25.19
N SER A 404 18.19 -1.97 -24.71
CA SER A 404 18.46 -2.12 -23.27
C SER A 404 18.27 -0.78 -22.55
N GLY A 405 17.60 -0.84 -21.39
CA GLY A 405 17.19 0.34 -20.59
C GLY A 405 15.79 0.87 -20.90
N ASP A 406 15.15 0.45 -22.01
CA ASP A 406 13.71 0.66 -22.20
C ASP A 406 12.93 -0.21 -21.22
N VAL A 407 11.65 0.11 -20.97
CA VAL A 407 10.83 -0.65 -20.02
C VAL A 407 9.57 -1.20 -20.69
N LEU A 408 9.10 -2.32 -20.13
CA LEU A 408 7.85 -2.96 -20.52
C LEU A 408 6.86 -2.85 -19.37
N GLU A 409 5.58 -2.65 -19.72
CA GLU A 409 4.47 -2.61 -18.79
C GLU A 409 3.39 -3.62 -19.20
N ASN A 410 2.90 -4.42 -18.27
CA ASN A 410 1.82 -5.34 -18.55
C ASN A 410 0.51 -4.57 -18.75
N LYS A 411 -0.11 -4.70 -19.93
CA LYS A 411 -1.35 -4.01 -20.30
C LYS A 411 -2.59 -4.74 -19.80
N THR A 412 -2.54 -6.07 -19.73
CA THR A 412 -3.67 -6.91 -19.35
C THR A 412 -4.01 -6.75 -17.86
N TRP A 413 -2.97 -6.63 -17.03
CA TRP A 413 -3.10 -6.57 -15.56
C TRP A 413 -3.12 -5.12 -15.06
N ASN A 414 -4.27 -4.47 -15.24
CA ASN A 414 -4.56 -3.12 -14.74
C ASN A 414 -6.01 -3.07 -14.24
N PRO A 415 -6.26 -2.73 -12.97
CA PRO A 415 -7.60 -2.70 -12.41
C PRO A 415 -8.28 -1.35 -12.62
N SER A 416 -9.62 -1.33 -12.62
CA SER A 416 -10.37 -0.15 -12.18
C SER A 416 -10.32 -0.07 -10.64
N PHE A 417 -10.48 1.12 -10.09
CA PHE A 417 -10.37 1.32 -8.65
C PHE A 417 -11.45 2.27 -8.11
N THR A 418 -12.15 1.83 -7.09
CA THR A 418 -13.11 2.66 -6.35
C THR A 418 -12.80 2.61 -4.86
N MET A 419 -12.68 3.79 -4.25
CA MET A 419 -12.49 3.95 -2.81
C MET A 419 -13.49 4.96 -2.27
N ARG A 420 -14.43 4.50 -1.40
CA ARG A 420 -15.50 5.35 -0.89
C ARG A 420 -15.90 5.09 0.56
N GLY A 421 -16.28 6.15 1.27
CA GLY A 421 -16.78 6.06 2.65
C GLY A 421 -15.70 5.68 3.67
N ASN A 422 -14.41 5.80 3.33
CA ASN A 422 -13.32 5.36 4.20
C ASN A 422 -12.78 6.48 5.09
N THR A 423 -12.17 6.10 6.20
CA THR A 423 -11.38 6.99 7.06
C THR A 423 -9.93 6.53 7.05
N ILE A 424 -9.00 7.40 6.59
CA ILE A 424 -7.56 7.13 6.56
C ILE A 424 -6.83 8.28 7.24
N ARG A 425 -6.17 8.02 8.36
CA ARG A 425 -5.51 9.07 9.14
C ARG A 425 -4.47 8.51 10.12
N ASP A 426 -3.75 9.41 10.79
CA ASP A 426 -2.85 9.12 11.92
C ASP A 426 -1.79 8.05 11.59
N HIS A 427 -1.24 8.09 10.38
CA HIS A 427 -0.27 7.13 9.91
C HIS A 427 0.92 7.80 9.19
N ARG A 428 1.96 7.02 8.94
CA ARG A 428 3.08 7.43 8.09
C ARG A 428 2.68 7.29 6.62
N ALA A 429 3.24 8.17 5.80
CA ALA A 429 3.23 8.29 4.36
C ALA A 429 1.94 8.84 3.76
N ARG A 430 1.42 8.27 2.68
CA ARG A 430 0.30 8.78 1.89
C ARG A 430 -0.97 8.02 2.20
N ASN A 431 -2.13 8.68 2.11
CA ASN A 431 -3.38 7.93 2.21
C ASN A 431 -3.55 7.00 1.01
N ILE A 432 -3.32 7.54 -0.19
CA ILE A 432 -3.51 6.80 -1.44
C ILE A 432 -2.35 7.11 -2.39
N ILE A 433 -1.67 6.08 -2.87
CA ILE A 433 -0.80 6.17 -4.04
C ILE A 433 -1.33 5.20 -5.09
N ILE A 434 -1.58 5.70 -6.31
CA ILE A 434 -2.27 4.90 -7.31
C ILE A 434 -1.81 5.22 -8.74
N LYS A 435 -1.66 4.18 -9.53
CA LYS A 435 -1.25 4.22 -10.93
C LYS A 435 -1.97 3.08 -11.66
N THR A 436 -2.90 3.41 -12.51
CA THR A 436 -3.58 2.49 -13.44
C THR A 436 -4.20 3.30 -14.57
N PRO A 437 -4.20 2.81 -15.83
CA PRO A 437 -4.86 3.48 -16.94
C PRO A 437 -6.39 3.32 -16.93
N LYS A 438 -6.91 2.50 -16.03
CA LYS A 438 -8.34 2.30 -15.90
C LYS A 438 -8.96 3.38 -15.01
N LYS A 439 -10.28 3.42 -14.98
CA LYS A 439 -11.03 4.39 -14.19
C LYS A 439 -10.73 4.32 -12.70
N ILE A 440 -10.43 5.48 -12.10
CA ILE A 440 -10.18 5.65 -10.67
C ILE A 440 -11.25 6.58 -10.10
N VAL A 441 -11.95 6.15 -9.05
CA VAL A 441 -12.94 6.95 -8.31
C VAL A 441 -12.58 6.96 -6.82
N ILE A 442 -12.32 8.16 -6.29
CA ILE A 442 -12.05 8.37 -4.86
C ILE A 442 -13.09 9.37 -4.34
N GLU A 443 -14.04 8.89 -3.55
CA GLU A 443 -15.19 9.72 -3.15
C GLU A 443 -15.66 9.50 -1.72
N ASN A 444 -16.17 10.58 -1.09
CA ASN A 444 -16.80 10.53 0.24
C ASN A 444 -15.88 9.97 1.34
N ASN A 445 -14.57 10.17 1.26
CA ASN A 445 -13.60 9.69 2.26
C ASN A 445 -13.20 10.83 3.21
N ASN A 446 -12.79 10.46 4.45
CA ASN A 446 -12.17 11.32 5.44
C ASN A 446 -10.66 11.04 5.48
N LEU A 447 -9.84 12.02 5.10
CA LEU A 447 -8.43 11.82 4.80
C LEU A 447 -7.54 12.81 5.56
N SER A 448 -6.56 12.30 6.30
CA SER A 448 -5.46 13.08 6.90
C SER A 448 -4.16 12.32 6.72
N SER A 449 -3.06 12.99 6.41
CA SER A 449 -1.81 12.30 6.05
C SER A 449 -0.56 13.06 6.46
N MET A 450 0.47 12.29 6.82
CA MET A 450 1.80 12.84 7.07
C MET A 450 2.46 13.41 5.80
N MET A 451 2.31 12.71 4.67
CA MET A 451 2.79 13.14 3.34
C MET A 451 1.60 13.59 2.48
N SER A 452 1.73 13.57 1.16
CA SER A 452 0.60 13.88 0.27
C SER A 452 -0.59 12.96 0.56
N SER A 453 -1.80 13.50 0.56
CA SER A 453 -2.97 12.65 0.79
C SER A 453 -3.20 11.69 -0.37
N ILE A 454 -3.26 12.23 -1.59
CA ILE A 454 -3.34 11.42 -2.80
C ILE A 454 -2.11 11.71 -3.66
N MET A 455 -1.43 10.66 -4.10
CA MET A 455 -0.28 10.73 -4.98
C MET A 455 -0.50 9.86 -6.22
N LEU A 456 -0.41 10.48 -7.39
CA LEU A 456 -0.39 9.81 -8.69
C LEU A 456 1.06 9.84 -9.19
N ARG A 457 1.69 8.65 -9.26
CA ARG A 457 3.15 8.59 -9.52
C ARG A 457 3.57 7.25 -10.10
N GLY A 458 3.73 7.15 -11.42
CA GLY A 458 4.46 6.07 -12.05
C GLY A 458 5.97 6.28 -11.91
N GLU A 459 6.75 5.21 -11.81
CA GLU A 459 8.20 5.26 -11.62
C GLU A 459 8.94 4.33 -12.58
N THR A 460 9.78 4.88 -13.47
CA THR A 460 10.76 4.11 -14.25
C THR A 460 12.13 4.05 -13.57
N PHE A 461 12.20 4.42 -12.29
CA PHE A 461 13.41 4.55 -11.49
C PHE A 461 13.11 4.18 -10.05
N TYR A 462 14.00 3.48 -9.38
CA TYR A 462 13.98 3.01 -8.01
C TYR A 462 12.96 1.90 -7.74
N TRP A 463 11.63 2.18 -7.59
CA TRP A 463 10.65 1.13 -7.31
C TRP A 463 10.19 0.37 -8.55
N PHE A 464 10.29 0.97 -9.73
CA PHE A 464 9.76 0.40 -10.99
C PHE A 464 8.27 0.04 -10.91
N GLU A 465 7.52 0.83 -10.14
CA GLU A 465 6.06 0.72 -10.08
C GLU A 465 5.45 1.45 -11.28
N SER A 466 4.82 0.71 -12.20
CA SER A 466 4.20 1.26 -13.40
C SER A 466 2.82 1.82 -13.02
N GLY A 467 2.27 2.72 -13.65
CA GLY A 467 2.17 3.32 -14.89
C GLY A 467 1.60 4.73 -14.75
N ASN A 468 1.11 5.33 -15.82
CA ASN A 468 0.38 6.59 -15.82
C ASN A 468 -1.12 6.37 -15.60
N VAL A 469 -1.82 7.43 -15.14
CA VAL A 469 -3.28 7.43 -15.00
C VAL A 469 -3.94 8.08 -16.23
N GLU A 470 -5.18 7.64 -16.57
CA GLU A 470 -5.89 8.15 -17.75
C GLU A 470 -7.32 8.65 -17.47
N GLU A 471 -7.94 8.24 -16.37
CA GLU A 471 -9.25 8.71 -15.93
C GLU A 471 -9.34 8.69 -14.41
N VAL A 472 -9.31 9.87 -13.76
CA VAL A 472 -9.32 10.00 -12.30
C VAL A 472 -10.39 10.98 -11.85
N ILE A 473 -11.25 10.54 -10.94
CA ILE A 473 -12.29 11.35 -10.31
C ILE A 473 -12.10 11.36 -8.79
N ILE A 474 -11.74 12.52 -8.24
CA ILE A 474 -11.57 12.73 -6.80
C ILE A 474 -12.62 13.74 -6.35
N LYS A 475 -13.69 13.26 -5.68
CA LYS A 475 -14.82 14.12 -5.37
C LYS A 475 -15.43 13.90 -3.99
N ASN A 476 -16.02 14.94 -3.42
CA ASN A 476 -16.78 14.90 -2.16
C ASN A 476 -15.95 14.35 -0.98
N ASN A 477 -14.62 14.43 -1.03
CA ASN A 477 -13.79 13.99 0.08
C ASN A 477 -13.58 15.14 1.08
N HIS A 478 -13.34 14.78 2.33
CA HIS A 478 -12.91 15.69 3.38
C HIS A 478 -11.42 15.45 3.66
N PHE A 479 -10.58 16.41 3.31
CA PHE A 479 -9.15 16.43 3.62
C PHE A 479 -8.91 17.31 4.84
N LYS A 480 -8.24 16.76 5.87
CA LYS A 480 -7.95 17.51 7.09
C LYS A 480 -6.46 17.44 7.42
N ASP A 481 -5.83 18.62 7.45
CA ASP A 481 -4.42 18.79 7.84
C ASP A 481 -3.49 17.76 7.19
N CYS A 482 -3.58 17.60 5.87
CA CYS A 482 -2.69 16.72 5.11
C CYS A 482 -1.29 17.34 4.92
N ALA A 483 -0.30 16.50 4.62
CA ALA A 483 1.07 16.89 4.30
C ALA A 483 1.82 17.56 5.47
N TYR A 484 1.60 17.11 6.70
CA TYR A 484 2.19 17.70 7.90
C TYR A 484 3.62 17.22 8.22
N SER A 485 4.27 16.44 7.35
CA SER A 485 5.68 16.04 7.50
C SER A 485 6.63 17.21 7.21
N GLY A 486 7.91 17.00 7.47
CA GLY A 486 8.93 18.01 7.15
C GLY A 486 9.33 18.08 5.67
N SER A 487 8.73 17.33 4.75
CA SER A 487 9.03 17.31 3.32
C SER A 487 8.01 18.09 2.51
N GLU A 488 8.39 18.48 1.28
CA GLU A 488 7.46 19.15 0.36
C GLU A 488 6.42 18.19 -0.21
N HIS A 489 5.17 18.44 0.13
CA HIS A 489 4.02 17.67 -0.29
C HIS A 489 2.85 18.59 -0.69
N ALA A 490 1.78 18.01 -1.19
CA ALA A 490 0.50 18.67 -1.46
C ALA A 490 -0.64 17.75 -1.04
N VAL A 491 -1.86 18.24 -0.93
CA VAL A 491 -3.03 17.40 -0.70
C VAL A 491 -3.18 16.40 -1.86
N LEU A 492 -3.18 16.91 -3.10
CA LEU A 492 -3.06 16.11 -4.32
C LEU A 492 -1.70 16.38 -4.97
N LYS A 493 -0.90 15.34 -5.16
CA LYS A 493 0.39 15.43 -5.86
C LYS A 493 0.41 14.49 -7.06
N VAL A 494 0.55 15.06 -8.25
CA VAL A 494 0.77 14.34 -9.51
C VAL A 494 2.19 14.60 -9.95
N SER A 495 3.06 13.61 -9.85
CA SER A 495 4.49 13.83 -10.06
C SER A 495 5.17 12.52 -10.41
N PRO A 496 5.28 12.17 -11.69
CA PRO A 496 5.96 10.97 -12.15
C PRO A 496 7.44 11.00 -11.76
N ARG A 497 8.00 9.85 -11.44
CA ARG A 497 9.40 9.68 -11.08
C ARG A 497 10.12 8.89 -12.18
N LEU A 498 10.60 9.64 -13.16
CA LEU A 498 11.20 9.06 -14.35
C LEU A 498 12.73 9.04 -14.23
N GLY A 499 13.36 7.96 -14.67
CA GLY A 499 14.81 7.83 -14.73
C GLY A 499 15.40 8.81 -15.78
N ALA A 500 16.69 9.11 -15.67
CA ALA A 500 17.37 10.07 -16.53
C ALA A 500 17.25 9.75 -18.04
N ALA A 501 17.08 8.47 -18.40
CA ALA A 501 16.85 8.06 -19.80
C ALA A 501 15.52 8.60 -20.36
N PHE A 502 14.50 8.83 -19.50
CA PHE A 502 13.18 9.32 -19.88
C PHE A 502 13.10 10.84 -19.69
N SER A 503 13.89 11.56 -20.46
CA SER A 503 14.10 13.01 -20.34
C SER A 503 13.16 13.86 -21.18
N SER A 504 12.25 13.26 -21.98
CA SER A 504 11.29 14.03 -22.76
C SER A 504 10.33 14.82 -21.86
N THR A 505 9.75 15.88 -22.40
CA THR A 505 8.71 16.69 -21.73
C THR A 505 7.30 16.19 -22.04
N ASP A 506 7.16 14.99 -22.56
CA ASP A 506 5.87 14.41 -22.92
C ASP A 506 4.94 14.36 -21.70
N LEU A 507 3.67 14.64 -21.95
CA LEU A 507 2.62 14.55 -20.92
C LEU A 507 2.44 13.09 -20.52
N TYR A 508 2.34 12.84 -19.21
CA TYR A 508 2.35 11.49 -18.66
C TYR A 508 0.97 11.07 -18.15
N ASP A 509 0.40 11.84 -17.22
CA ASP A 509 -0.91 11.56 -16.62
C ASP A 509 -2.03 12.35 -17.31
N ARG A 510 -3.27 11.81 -17.33
CA ARG A 510 -4.37 12.42 -18.09
C ARG A 510 -5.69 12.43 -17.35
N ASN A 511 -6.59 13.39 -17.73
CA ASN A 511 -8.00 13.45 -17.36
C ASN A 511 -8.26 13.30 -15.86
N ILE A 512 -7.70 14.22 -15.08
CA ILE A 512 -7.84 14.24 -13.61
C ILE A 512 -8.88 15.30 -13.23
N VAL A 513 -9.91 14.89 -12.49
CA VAL A 513 -10.95 15.78 -11.95
C VAL A 513 -10.87 15.77 -10.43
N PHE A 514 -10.65 16.95 -9.83
CA PHE A 514 -10.61 17.19 -8.39
C PHE A 514 -11.72 18.18 -8.04
N GLU A 515 -12.86 17.67 -7.57
CA GLU A 515 -14.07 18.48 -7.45
C GLU A 515 -14.89 18.26 -6.18
N ASN A 516 -15.60 19.30 -5.76
CA ASN A 516 -16.56 19.26 -4.64
C ASN A 516 -15.94 18.76 -3.32
N ASN A 517 -14.62 18.87 -3.15
CA ASN A 517 -13.96 18.44 -1.93
C ASN A 517 -13.94 19.57 -0.88
N THR A 518 -14.01 19.18 0.38
CA THR A 518 -13.74 20.06 1.51
C THR A 518 -12.31 19.85 1.98
N ILE A 519 -11.50 20.91 2.02
CA ILE A 519 -10.09 20.86 2.35
C ILE A 519 -9.82 21.82 3.52
N GLU A 520 -9.63 21.26 4.69
CA GLU A 520 -9.18 21.96 5.88
C GLU A 520 -7.67 21.79 6.01
N THR A 521 -6.89 22.86 5.87
CA THR A 521 -5.43 22.78 5.77
C THR A 521 -4.73 23.86 6.60
N PHE A 522 -3.62 23.50 7.23
CA PHE A 522 -2.76 24.44 7.94
C PHE A 522 -1.73 25.10 7.01
N ASP A 523 -1.48 24.53 5.82
CA ASP A 523 -0.46 25.00 4.87
C ASP A 523 -1.07 25.39 3.53
N SER A 524 -0.26 25.97 2.65
CA SER A 524 -0.72 26.59 1.42
C SER A 524 -0.97 25.61 0.29
N ARG A 525 -0.16 24.54 0.16
CA ARG A 525 -0.09 23.71 -1.06
C ARG A 525 -1.22 22.68 -1.14
N ILE A 526 -2.16 22.90 -2.08
CA ILE A 526 -3.31 22.02 -2.31
C ILE A 526 -3.03 21.05 -3.44
N VAL A 527 -2.65 21.53 -4.63
CA VAL A 527 -2.31 20.68 -5.78
C VAL A 527 -0.93 21.02 -6.30
N TRP A 528 -0.13 19.97 -6.47
CA TRP A 528 1.13 20.03 -7.21
C TRP A 528 1.05 19.03 -8.36
N ALA A 529 1.05 19.54 -9.60
CA ALA A 529 0.92 18.72 -10.81
C ALA A 529 2.08 18.95 -11.77
N ASP A 530 2.69 17.85 -12.21
CA ASP A 530 3.74 17.80 -13.22
C ASP A 530 3.35 16.85 -14.35
N ARG A 531 3.44 17.31 -15.61
CA ARG A 531 3.19 16.53 -16.84
C ARG A 531 1.78 15.96 -16.98
N VAL A 532 0.77 16.77 -16.69
CA VAL A 532 -0.64 16.38 -16.77
C VAL A 532 -1.34 17.00 -17.97
N ASP A 533 -2.08 16.19 -18.73
CA ASP A 533 -3.00 16.64 -19.77
C ASP A 533 -4.45 16.52 -19.30
N GLY A 534 -5.17 17.63 -19.19
CA GLY A 534 -6.55 17.63 -18.73
C GLY A 534 -6.70 17.53 -17.21
N LEU A 535 -6.39 18.63 -16.49
CA LEU A 535 -6.59 18.73 -15.04
C LEU A 535 -7.73 19.72 -14.74
N VAL A 536 -8.79 19.25 -14.09
CA VAL A 536 -9.93 20.08 -13.71
C VAL A 536 -10.02 20.14 -12.18
N ILE A 537 -9.86 21.35 -11.63
CA ILE A 537 -9.98 21.64 -10.18
C ILE A 537 -11.17 22.58 -10.01
N LYS A 538 -12.30 22.07 -9.52
CA LYS A 538 -13.53 22.89 -9.46
C LYS A 538 -14.38 22.65 -8.22
N ASN A 539 -15.10 23.69 -7.82
CA ASN A 539 -16.11 23.65 -6.75
C ASN A 539 -15.55 23.17 -5.40
N ASN A 540 -14.25 23.27 -5.15
CA ASN A 540 -13.70 22.87 -3.86
C ASN A 540 -13.82 24.01 -2.84
N THR A 541 -14.08 23.63 -1.58
CA THR A 541 -14.07 24.55 -0.44
C THR A 541 -12.79 24.34 0.35
N ILE A 542 -11.94 25.35 0.37
CA ILE A 542 -10.64 25.32 1.04
C ILE A 542 -10.68 26.27 2.23
N LYS A 543 -10.31 25.79 3.41
CA LYS A 543 -10.32 26.54 4.66
C LYS A 543 -9.01 26.37 5.41
N GLN A 544 -8.39 27.46 5.81
CA GLN A 544 -7.19 27.42 6.64
C GLN A 544 -7.56 27.05 8.08
N THR A 545 -6.82 26.08 8.69
CA THR A 545 -7.07 25.61 10.07
C THR A 545 -6.03 26.29 10.95
N HIS A 546 -5.12 26.65 11.13
CA HIS A 546 -4.14 27.09 12.14
C HIS A 546 -3.77 25.99 13.16
N THR A 547 -4.04 24.73 12.84
CA THR A 547 -3.69 23.56 13.68
C THR A 547 -2.16 23.48 13.87
N PHE A 548 -1.42 23.79 12.81
CA PHE A 548 0.05 23.83 12.81
C PHE A 548 0.55 25.13 12.17
N LYS A 549 1.81 25.48 12.42
CA LYS A 549 2.49 26.52 11.65
C LYS A 549 2.69 26.04 10.23
N PRO A 550 2.49 26.88 9.19
CA PRO A 550 2.79 26.48 7.83
C PRO A 550 4.25 26.03 7.67
N LEU A 551 4.47 24.90 6.99
CA LEU A 551 5.81 24.42 6.63
C LEU A 551 6.37 25.18 5.42
N TYR A 552 5.47 25.52 4.51
CA TYR A 552 5.79 26.19 3.24
C TYR A 552 4.91 27.43 3.02
N PRO A 553 5.02 28.47 3.88
CA PRO A 553 4.11 29.63 3.88
C PRO A 553 4.18 30.44 2.58
N ASN A 554 5.24 30.29 1.79
CA ASN A 554 5.45 30.97 0.51
C ASN A 554 5.05 30.11 -0.70
N ALA A 555 4.59 28.89 -0.52
CA ALA A 555 4.15 28.04 -1.62
C ALA A 555 2.81 28.52 -2.21
N PHE A 556 2.61 28.24 -3.49
CA PHE A 556 1.34 28.47 -4.17
C PHE A 556 0.34 27.34 -3.85
N MET A 557 -0.95 27.67 -3.87
CA MET A 557 -2.02 26.66 -3.68
C MET A 557 -2.03 25.63 -4.79
N PHE A 558 -1.89 26.09 -6.03
CA PHE A 558 -1.88 25.28 -7.23
C PHE A 558 -0.57 25.53 -7.97
N ASP A 559 0.27 24.52 -8.06
CA ASP A 559 1.59 24.59 -8.68
C ASP A 559 1.62 23.64 -9.89
N LEU A 560 1.79 24.20 -11.09
CA LEU A 560 1.62 23.51 -12.37
C LEU A 560 2.92 23.58 -13.17
N ILE A 561 3.46 22.40 -13.50
CA ILE A 561 4.70 22.26 -14.24
C ILE A 561 4.43 21.37 -15.46
N ASN A 562 4.71 21.88 -16.66
CA ASN A 562 4.58 21.09 -17.89
C ASN A 562 3.18 20.48 -18.10
N CYS A 563 2.12 21.19 -17.66
CA CYS A 563 0.74 20.73 -17.79
C CYS A 563 0.05 21.32 -19.03
N SER A 564 -1.00 20.66 -19.49
CA SER A 564 -1.85 21.12 -20.58
C SER A 564 -3.33 20.98 -20.22
N ASN A 565 -4.19 21.82 -20.82
CA ASN A 565 -5.65 21.78 -20.66
C ASN A 565 -6.12 21.85 -19.20
N VAL A 566 -5.51 22.77 -18.41
CA VAL A 566 -5.83 22.93 -16.98
C VAL A 566 -6.97 23.92 -16.78
N LYS A 567 -7.94 23.54 -15.93
CA LYS A 567 -9.08 24.39 -15.55
C LYS A 567 -9.20 24.48 -14.03
N ILE A 568 -9.08 25.69 -13.46
CA ILE A 568 -9.24 25.96 -12.02
C ILE A 568 -10.43 26.91 -11.85
N THR A 569 -11.59 26.39 -11.45
CA THR A 569 -12.84 27.17 -11.51
C THR A 569 -13.74 26.97 -10.28
N ASN A 570 -14.43 28.05 -9.88
CA ASN A 570 -15.46 28.01 -8.83
C ASN A 570 -14.96 27.50 -7.47
N ASN A 571 -13.67 27.54 -7.18
CA ASN A 571 -13.16 27.17 -5.87
C ASN A 571 -13.28 28.34 -4.90
N THR A 572 -13.51 28.05 -3.62
CA THR A 572 -13.60 29.07 -2.58
C THR A 572 -12.52 28.81 -1.52
N TYR A 573 -11.74 29.83 -1.20
CA TYR A 573 -10.76 29.80 -0.14
C TYR A 573 -11.12 30.77 0.99
N LYS A 574 -10.96 30.30 2.22
CA LYS A 574 -11.09 31.11 3.45
C LYS A 574 -9.81 30.98 4.26
N GLY A 575 -8.99 32.02 4.25
CA GLY A 575 -7.70 32.06 4.98
C GLY A 575 -6.85 33.25 4.56
N THR A 576 -5.59 33.22 4.94
CA THR A 576 -4.63 34.34 4.77
C THR A 576 -3.64 34.15 3.61
N VAL A 577 -3.63 32.98 2.94
CA VAL A 577 -2.74 32.71 1.81
C VAL A 577 -3.19 33.51 0.59
N THR A 578 -2.26 34.28 0.00
CA THR A 578 -2.55 35.13 -1.16
C THR A 578 -2.07 34.54 -2.50
N LYS A 579 -1.11 33.59 -2.46
CA LYS A 579 -0.52 32.97 -3.64
C LYS A 579 -1.43 31.85 -4.15
N GLY A 580 -2.23 32.12 -5.17
CA GLY A 580 -3.21 31.17 -5.72
C GLY A 580 -2.58 30.18 -6.69
N VAL A 581 -2.24 30.63 -7.91
CA VAL A 581 -1.79 29.75 -9.00
C VAL A 581 -0.39 30.13 -9.44
N GLN A 582 0.49 29.12 -9.53
CA GLN A 582 1.77 29.17 -10.26
C GLN A 582 1.70 28.22 -11.43
N ALA A 583 2.16 28.66 -12.59
CA ALA A 583 2.27 27.84 -13.78
C ALA A 583 3.52 28.24 -14.57
N ASP A 584 4.22 27.26 -15.10
CA ASP A 584 5.33 27.52 -16.03
C ASP A 584 4.84 28.03 -17.41
N ALA A 585 5.77 28.36 -18.31
CA ALA A 585 5.44 28.89 -19.63
C ALA A 585 4.61 27.91 -20.48
N THR A 586 4.83 26.61 -20.33
CA THR A 586 4.08 25.56 -21.03
C THR A 586 2.66 25.48 -20.51
N SER A 587 2.49 25.37 -19.20
CA SER A 587 1.17 25.25 -18.57
C SER A 587 0.28 26.49 -18.81
N LYS A 588 0.86 27.67 -18.85
CA LYS A 588 0.12 28.92 -19.11
C LYS A 588 -0.60 28.97 -20.47
N LYS A 589 -0.12 28.25 -21.49
CA LYS A 589 -0.69 28.28 -22.84
C LYS A 589 -2.15 27.83 -22.91
N THR A 590 -2.55 26.90 -22.03
CA THR A 590 -3.89 26.30 -22.04
C THR A 590 -4.57 26.37 -20.66
N LEU A 591 -4.07 27.23 -19.74
CA LEU A 591 -4.60 27.39 -18.41
C LEU A 591 -5.83 28.31 -18.38
N LEU A 592 -6.91 27.84 -17.78
CA LEU A 592 -8.11 28.63 -17.52
C LEU A 592 -8.32 28.76 -16.01
N VAL A 593 -8.24 30.00 -15.49
CA VAL A 593 -8.54 30.32 -14.08
C VAL A 593 -9.69 31.32 -14.04
N LYS A 594 -10.85 30.93 -13.47
CA LYS A 594 -12.01 31.84 -13.40
C LYS A 594 -12.98 31.50 -12.26
N LYS A 595 -13.71 32.52 -11.81
CA LYS A 595 -14.78 32.40 -10.79
C LYS A 595 -14.31 31.80 -9.47
N ASN A 596 -13.02 31.86 -9.15
CA ASN A 596 -12.51 31.47 -7.84
C ASN A 596 -12.65 32.63 -6.85
N LYS A 597 -12.79 32.33 -5.55
CA LYS A 597 -12.94 33.33 -4.49
C LYS A 597 -11.89 33.12 -3.40
N GLY A 598 -11.34 34.23 -2.88
CA GLY A 598 -10.48 34.23 -1.69
C GLY A 598 -8.96 34.04 -1.95
N PHE A 599 -8.51 33.85 -3.19
CA PHE A 599 -7.09 33.86 -3.56
C PHE A 599 -6.87 34.63 -4.87
N LYS A 600 -5.63 35.09 -5.10
CA LYS A 600 -5.26 35.78 -6.34
C LYS A 600 -4.98 34.74 -7.45
N ASN A 601 -5.45 35.03 -8.63
CA ASN A 601 -5.17 34.24 -9.85
C ASN A 601 -3.75 34.42 -10.32
#